data_d673baa66111d1823375822242911bf9
#
_entry.id   d673baa66111d1823375822242911bf9
#
_cell.length_a   1.000
_cell.length_b   1.000
_cell.length_c   1.000
_cell.angle_alpha   90.00
_cell.angle_beta   90.00
_cell.angle_gamma   90.00
#
_symmetry.space_group_name_H-M   'P 1'
#
loop_
_entity.id
_entity.type
_entity.pdbx_description
1 polymer ?
#
loop_
_entity_poly.entity_id
_entity_poly.type
_entity_poly.pdbx_seq_one_letter_code
_entity_poly.pdbx_strand_id
1 'polypeptide(L)'
;TFSARELELLTILFTNTGQFIPKETLLLKIWGYEANVNANSVEAYISFIRKKLALLGSSVTVKAARGIGYRLEETRPEETP
;
A
#
# COMPACT_ATOMS: atom_id res chain seq x y z
N THR A 1 7.69 12.16 5.06
CA THR A 1 6.36 12.75 5.00
C THR A 1 5.52 12.09 3.90
N PHE A 2 4.29 11.75 4.23
CA PHE A 2 3.39 11.11 3.26
C PHE A 2 2.44 12.15 2.69
N SER A 3 2.16 12.03 1.39
CA SER A 3 1.16 12.86 0.77
C SER A 3 -0.24 12.40 1.19
N ALA A 4 -1.24 13.23 0.89
CA ALA A 4 -2.62 12.89 1.25
C ALA A 4 -3.05 11.57 0.62
N ARG A 5 -2.70 11.35 -0.64
CA ARG A 5 -3.08 10.11 -1.32
C ARG A 5 -2.37 8.90 -0.71
N GLU A 6 -1.11 9.08 -0.34
CA GLU A 6 -0.37 8.00 0.31
C GLU A 6 -1.02 7.65 1.65
N LEU A 7 -1.42 8.67 2.40
CA LEU A 7 -2.08 8.42 3.68
C LEU A 7 -3.42 7.72 3.51
N GLU A 8 -4.18 8.12 2.50
CA GLU A 8 -5.45 7.46 2.21
C GLU A 8 -5.23 5.99 1.90
N LEU A 9 -4.22 5.70 1.09
CA LEU A 9 -3.93 4.33 0.73
C LEU A 9 -3.51 3.52 1.95
N LEU A 10 -2.62 4.08 2.76
CA LEU A 10 -2.20 3.43 3.99
C LEU A 10 -3.38 3.17 4.92
N THR A 11 -4.28 4.14 5.04
CA THR A 11 -5.44 3.99 5.90
C THR A 11 -6.31 2.83 5.46
N ILE A 12 -6.54 2.71 4.16
CA ILE A 12 -7.36 1.62 3.65
C ILE A 12 -6.71 0.27 3.94
N LEU A 13 -5.41 0.18 3.70
CA LEU A 13 -4.70 -1.07 3.97
C LEU A 13 -4.69 -1.40 5.46
N PHE A 14 -4.55 -0.37 6.28
CA PHE A 14 -4.48 -0.55 7.73
C PHE A 14 -5.83 -1.02 8.30
N THR A 15 -6.92 -0.41 7.82
CA THR A 15 -8.24 -0.80 8.33
C THR A 15 -8.67 -2.17 7.85
N ASN A 16 -7.98 -2.71 6.84
CA ASN A 16 -8.28 -4.04 6.32
C ASN A 16 -7.09 -4.97 6.52
N THR A 17 -6.42 -4.84 7.65
CA THR A 17 -5.25 -5.62 7.96
C THR A 17 -5.53 -7.10 7.79
N GLY A 18 -4.61 -7.81 7.15
CA GLY A 18 -4.76 -9.24 6.94
C GLY A 18 -5.48 -9.61 5.66
N GLN A 19 -6.01 -8.63 4.95
CA GLN A 19 -6.71 -8.90 3.69
C GLN A 19 -6.00 -8.21 2.55
N PHE A 20 -5.86 -8.91 1.44
CA PHE A 20 -5.35 -8.31 0.23
C PHE A 20 -6.43 -7.48 -0.44
N ILE A 21 -6.12 -6.24 -0.73
CA ILE A 21 -7.06 -5.32 -1.38
C ILE A 21 -6.67 -5.22 -2.84
N PRO A 22 -7.57 -5.53 -3.77
CA PRO A 22 -7.24 -5.47 -5.19
C PRO A 22 -6.87 -4.07 -5.62
N LYS A 23 -5.99 -4.00 -6.61
CA LYS A 23 -5.51 -2.75 -7.15
C LYS A 23 -6.66 -1.84 -7.61
N GLU A 24 -7.62 -2.44 -8.32
CA GLU A 24 -8.76 -1.68 -8.81
C GLU A 24 -9.62 -1.12 -7.69
N THR A 25 -9.72 -1.88 -6.60
CA THR A 25 -10.47 -1.40 -5.45
C THR A 25 -9.79 -0.18 -4.84
N LEU A 26 -8.47 -0.22 -4.71
CA LEU A 26 -7.72 0.92 -4.20
C LEU A 26 -7.87 2.12 -5.11
N LEU A 27 -7.77 1.88 -6.41
CA LEU A 27 -7.93 2.94 -7.39
C LEU A 27 -9.28 3.62 -7.24
N LEU A 28 -10.32 2.84 -7.17
CA LEU A 28 -11.67 3.37 -7.08
C LEU A 28 -11.91 4.12 -5.77
N LYS A 29 -11.45 3.56 -4.67
CA LYS A 29 -11.69 4.17 -3.37
C LYS A 29 -10.95 5.49 -3.19
N ILE A 30 -9.77 5.62 -3.76
CA ILE A 30 -8.93 6.79 -3.54
C ILE A 30 -9.15 7.84 -4.62
N TRP A 31 -9.22 7.43 -5.87
CA TRP A 31 -9.34 8.35 -6.99
C TRP A 31 -10.72 8.39 -7.61
N GLY A 32 -11.55 7.42 -7.30
CA GLY A 32 -12.89 7.38 -7.87
C GLY A 32 -12.83 7.12 -9.37
N TYR A 33 -13.58 7.91 -10.11
CA TYR A 33 -13.66 7.73 -11.54
C TYR A 33 -12.85 8.76 -12.32
N GLU A 34 -11.79 9.27 -11.70
CA GLU A 34 -10.93 10.22 -12.39
C GLU A 34 -10.31 9.58 -13.63
N ALA A 35 -10.41 10.30 -14.75
CA ALA A 35 -9.99 9.72 -16.02
C ALA A 35 -8.47 9.62 -16.17
N ASN A 36 -7.71 10.39 -15.40
CA ASN A 36 -6.27 10.49 -15.60
C ASN A 36 -5.48 9.51 -14.76
N VAL A 37 -6.15 8.66 -14.02
CA VAL A 37 -5.45 7.68 -13.18
C VAL A 37 -5.86 6.27 -13.58
N ASN A 38 -4.94 5.36 -13.37
CA ASN A 38 -5.18 3.96 -13.68
C ASN A 38 -4.45 3.10 -12.67
N ALA A 39 -4.50 1.79 -12.87
CA ALA A 39 -3.90 0.88 -11.91
C ALA A 39 -2.40 1.08 -11.74
N ASN A 40 -1.72 1.58 -12.77
CA ASN A 40 -0.29 1.86 -12.65
C ASN A 40 -0.02 2.97 -11.64
N SER A 41 -0.96 3.89 -11.48
CA SER A 41 -0.83 4.93 -10.47
C SER A 41 -0.79 4.33 -9.07
N VAL A 42 -1.63 3.32 -8.84
CA VAL A 42 -1.62 2.63 -7.54
C VAL A 42 -0.27 2.00 -7.31
N GLU A 43 0.29 1.34 -8.31
CA GLU A 43 1.60 0.71 -8.16
C GLU A 43 2.68 1.71 -7.81
N ALA A 44 2.64 2.88 -8.44
CA ALA A 44 3.61 3.92 -8.15
C ALA A 44 3.51 4.39 -6.70
N TYR A 45 2.29 4.58 -6.22
CA TYR A 45 2.08 5.01 -4.83
C TYR A 45 2.51 3.94 -3.85
N ILE A 46 2.25 2.68 -4.16
CA ILE A 46 2.72 1.58 -3.32
C ILE A 46 4.25 1.63 -3.22
N SER A 47 4.91 1.85 -4.34
CA SER A 47 6.36 1.93 -4.36
C SER A 47 6.88 3.07 -3.48
N PHE A 48 6.26 4.25 -3.58
CA PHE A 48 6.63 5.39 -2.75
C PHE A 48 6.44 5.09 -1.28
N ILE A 49 5.31 4.46 -0.94
CA ILE A 49 5.01 4.13 0.45
C ILE A 49 6.05 3.16 0.99
N ARG A 50 6.40 2.14 0.22
CA ARG A 50 7.40 1.17 0.65
C ARG A 50 8.73 1.84 0.96
N LYS A 51 9.16 2.74 0.07
CA LYS A 51 10.42 3.44 0.28
C LYS A 51 10.38 4.28 1.54
N LYS A 52 9.30 4.99 1.76
CA LYS A 52 9.19 5.86 2.92
C LYS A 52 9.14 5.07 4.21
N LEU A 53 8.42 3.95 4.21
CA LEU A 53 8.38 3.08 5.39
C LEU A 53 9.78 2.54 5.70
N ALA A 54 10.50 2.15 4.67
CA ALA A 54 11.85 1.63 4.87
C ALA A 54 12.78 2.71 5.44
N LEU A 55 12.66 3.93 4.93
CA LEU A 55 13.48 5.04 5.40
C LEU A 55 13.19 5.39 6.85
N LEU A 56 11.95 5.20 7.27
CA LEU A 56 11.56 5.46 8.65
C LEU A 56 11.96 4.33 9.59
N GLY A 57 12.48 3.25 9.06
CA GLY A 57 12.81 2.09 9.88
C GLY A 57 11.59 1.35 10.38
N SER A 58 10.48 1.47 9.66
CA SER A 58 9.23 0.86 10.08
C SER A 58 9.31 -0.67 10.02
N SER A 59 8.64 -1.32 10.96
CA SER A 59 8.50 -2.76 10.92
C SER A 59 7.35 -3.19 10.02
N VAL A 60 6.65 -2.24 9.41
CA VAL A 60 5.52 -2.51 8.54
C VAL A 60 5.89 -2.20 7.11
N THR A 61 5.46 -3.04 6.19
CA THR A 61 5.65 -2.80 4.77
C THR A 61 4.39 -3.25 4.03
N VAL A 62 4.37 -2.99 2.72
CA VAL A 62 3.24 -3.40 1.89
C VAL A 62 3.65 -4.65 1.13
N LYS A 63 2.89 -5.69 1.29
CA LYS A 63 3.10 -6.93 0.57
C LYS A 63 2.20 -6.98 -0.66
N ALA A 64 2.75 -7.41 -1.76
CA ALA A 64 2.00 -7.58 -3.00
C ALA A 64 1.79 -9.07 -3.25
N ALA A 65 0.57 -9.43 -3.60
CA ALA A 65 0.26 -10.77 -4.07
C ALA A 65 -0.16 -10.64 -5.53
N ARG A 66 0.60 -11.22 -6.40
CA ARG A 66 0.40 -11.06 -7.83
C ARG A 66 -0.99 -11.54 -8.23
N GLY A 67 -1.73 -10.66 -8.91
CA GLY A 67 -3.08 -10.99 -9.34
C GLY A 67 -4.11 -10.93 -8.25
N ILE A 68 -3.72 -10.61 -7.02
CA ILE A 68 -4.65 -10.54 -5.90
C ILE A 68 -4.76 -9.12 -5.37
N GLY A 69 -3.64 -8.52 -4.95
CA GLY A 69 -3.69 -7.17 -4.44
C GLY A 69 -2.58 -6.88 -3.46
N TYR A 70 -2.85 -5.96 -2.55
CA TYR A 70 -1.86 -5.48 -1.59
C TYR A 70 -2.42 -5.56 -0.17
N ARG A 71 -1.52 -5.72 0.79
CA ARG A 71 -1.89 -5.64 2.20
C ARG A 71 -0.69 -5.16 3.00
N LEU A 72 -0.96 -4.64 4.19
CA LEU A 72 0.13 -4.32 5.10
C LEU A 72 0.59 -5.60 5.79
N GLU A 73 1.89 -5.67 6.01
CA GLU A 73 2.47 -6.82 6.65
C GLU A 73 3.58 -6.35 7.56
N GLU A 74 3.65 -6.94 8.73
CA GLU A 74 4.68 -6.59 9.68
C GLU A 74 5.91 -7.44 9.42
N THR A 75 7.08 -6.79 9.33
CA THR A 75 8.33 -7.50 9.18
C THR A 75 8.94 -7.67 10.57
N ARG A 76 9.56 -8.79 10.78
CA ARG A 76 10.10 -9.14 12.09
C ARG A 76 11.55 -9.57 11.92
N PRO A 77 12.46 -8.62 11.87
CA PRO A 77 13.87 -8.93 11.61
C PRO A 77 14.45 -9.89 12.61
N GLU A 78 13.97 -9.87 13.83
CA GLU A 78 14.48 -10.77 14.85
C GLU A 78 14.06 -12.20 14.64
N GLU A 79 13.21 -12.45 13.66
CA GLU A 79 12.81 -13.81 13.34
C GLU A 79 13.96 -14.67 12.88
N THR A 80 14.98 -14.05 12.36
CA THR A 80 16.14 -14.82 11.97
C THR A 80 16.92 -15.16 13.22
N PRO A 81 17.09 -16.40 13.47
CA PRO A 81 17.88 -16.81 14.61
C PRO A 81 19.34 -16.41 14.48
#